data_6c2ffe50237ff203f611612d2e5a1f1e
#
_entry.id   6c2ffe50237ff203f611612d2e5a1f1e
#
_cell.length_a   1.000
_cell.length_b   1.000
_cell.length_c   1.000
_cell.angle_alpha   90.00
_cell.angle_beta   90.00
_cell.angle_gamma   90.00
#
_symmetry.space_group_name_H-M   'P 1'
#
loop_
_entity.id
_entity.type
_entity.pdbx_description
1 polymer ?
#
loop_
_entity_poly.entity_id
_entity_poly.type
_entity_poly.pdbx_seq_one_letter_code
_entity_poly.pdbx_strand_id
1 'polypeptide(L)'
;MAFNRQQIEEGVSEVLQEALGVDAEDVKPEATLTGDLGAESIDFLDIQFRMEKRFSTPEKRFKIEQGELFPENMLQDPAMVQNGKVTDAGMALLRQKLPHIDFSTFDGDRNVKSLSDVFTVKSLCDFLERKLAK
;
A
#
# COMPACT_ATOMS: atom_id res chain seq x y z
N MET A 1 12.66 12.16 -14.47
CA MET A 1 13.51 12.27 -13.29
C MET A 1 12.85 11.63 -12.07
N ALA A 2 13.60 10.83 -11.39
CA ALA A 2 13.06 10.13 -10.22
C ALA A 2 13.00 11.04 -9.00
N PHE A 3 12.04 10.77 -8.14
CA PHE A 3 11.96 11.41 -6.83
C PHE A 3 12.95 10.72 -5.88
N ASN A 4 13.60 11.48 -5.01
CA ASN A 4 14.43 10.87 -3.98
C ASN A 4 13.55 10.38 -2.82
N ARG A 5 14.13 9.61 -1.88
CA ARG A 5 13.37 9.03 -0.78
C ARG A 5 12.67 10.08 0.07
N GLN A 6 13.36 11.19 0.35
CA GLN A 6 12.77 12.27 1.16
C GLN A 6 11.54 12.87 0.47
N GLN A 7 11.63 13.09 -0.84
CA GLN A 7 10.50 13.63 -1.61
C GLN A 7 9.32 12.65 -1.61
N ILE A 8 9.60 11.36 -1.69
CA ILE A 8 8.57 10.33 -1.62
C ILE A 8 7.89 10.35 -0.26
N GLU A 9 8.67 10.39 0.80
CA GLU A 9 8.12 10.41 2.17
C GLU A 9 7.27 11.65 2.42
N GLU A 10 7.71 12.80 1.96
CA GLU A 10 6.95 14.05 2.09
C GLU A 10 5.65 13.98 1.28
N GLY A 11 5.71 13.46 0.06
CA GLY A 11 4.53 13.34 -0.78
C GLY A 11 3.51 12.36 -0.22
N VAL A 12 3.97 11.23 0.31
CA VAL A 12 3.09 10.25 0.95
C VAL A 12 2.43 10.87 2.18
N SER A 13 3.20 11.59 2.99
CA SER A 13 2.66 12.26 4.17
C SER A 13 1.56 13.25 3.79
N GLU A 14 1.79 14.08 2.78
CA GLU A 14 0.79 15.03 2.31
C GLU A 14 -0.48 14.34 1.82
N VAL A 15 -0.32 13.27 1.03
CA VAL A 15 -1.45 12.51 0.51
C VAL A 15 -2.28 11.92 1.64
N LEU A 16 -1.63 11.33 2.63
CA LEU A 16 -2.34 10.69 3.74
C LEU A 16 -3.04 11.71 4.63
N GLN A 17 -2.42 12.87 4.85
CA GLN A 17 -3.06 13.94 5.59
C GLN A 17 -4.34 14.42 4.91
N GLU A 18 -4.29 14.59 3.60
CA GLU A 18 -5.46 15.04 2.83
C GLU A 18 -6.53 13.97 2.71
N ALA A 19 -6.12 12.74 2.45
CA ALA A 19 -7.07 11.64 2.23
C ALA A 19 -7.74 11.17 3.52
N LEU A 20 -7.00 11.15 4.62
CA LEU A 20 -7.47 10.58 5.88
C LEU A 20 -7.74 11.60 6.97
N GLY A 21 -7.35 12.86 6.75
CA GLY A 21 -7.55 13.90 7.74
C GLY A 21 -6.68 13.78 8.99
N VAL A 22 -5.54 13.08 8.86
CA VAL A 22 -4.59 12.91 9.96
C VAL A 22 -3.54 14.02 9.93
N ASP A 23 -2.82 14.19 11.05
CA ASP A 23 -1.75 15.18 11.15
C ASP A 23 -0.43 14.60 10.67
N ALA A 24 0.50 15.48 10.27
CA ALA A 24 1.81 15.06 9.80
C ALA A 24 2.55 14.21 10.84
N GLU A 25 2.39 14.55 12.10
CA GLU A 25 3.06 13.82 13.20
C GLU A 25 2.52 12.41 13.41
N ASP A 26 1.31 12.12 12.89
CA ASP A 26 0.73 10.78 12.94
C ASP A 26 1.24 9.88 11.83
N VAL A 27 1.78 10.46 10.77
CA VAL A 27 2.26 9.72 9.60
C VAL A 27 3.70 9.29 9.83
N LYS A 28 3.85 8.21 10.61
CA LYS A 28 5.15 7.63 10.93
C LYS A 28 5.41 6.43 10.02
N PRO A 29 6.68 6.08 9.74
CA PRO A 29 6.98 4.95 8.86
C PRO A 29 6.34 3.64 9.30
N GLU A 30 6.27 3.38 10.60
CA GLU A 30 5.70 2.16 11.17
C GLU A 30 4.19 2.20 11.34
N ALA A 31 3.54 3.35 11.10
CA ALA A 31 2.09 3.47 11.24
C ALA A 31 1.39 2.62 10.19
N THR A 32 0.41 1.82 10.63
CA THR A 32 -0.42 1.05 9.69
C THR A 32 -1.51 1.96 9.13
N LEU A 33 -1.83 1.76 7.86
CA LEU A 33 -2.81 2.61 7.19
C LEU A 33 -4.21 2.44 7.78
N THR A 34 -4.60 1.20 8.04
CA THR A 34 -5.93 0.89 8.58
C THR A 34 -6.00 1.04 10.09
N GLY A 35 -5.07 0.39 10.80
CA GLY A 35 -5.11 0.35 12.27
C GLY A 35 -4.78 1.68 12.93
N ASP A 36 -3.70 2.31 12.50
CA ASP A 36 -3.22 3.54 13.13
C ASP A 36 -3.82 4.80 12.51
N LEU A 37 -3.95 4.82 11.18
CA LEU A 37 -4.43 6.01 10.47
C LEU A 37 -5.92 5.96 10.11
N GLY A 38 -6.58 4.82 10.34
CA GLY A 38 -8.01 4.69 10.14
C GLY A 38 -8.48 4.60 8.70
N ALA A 39 -7.61 4.20 7.78
CA ALA A 39 -8.00 4.06 6.37
C ALA A 39 -8.97 2.91 6.19
N GLU A 40 -10.00 3.14 5.39
CA GLU A 40 -10.97 2.12 5.00
C GLU A 40 -10.74 1.75 3.53
N SER A 41 -11.42 0.69 3.07
CA SER A 41 -11.27 0.23 1.68
C SER A 41 -11.49 1.33 0.66
N ILE A 42 -12.48 2.18 0.89
CA ILE A 42 -12.79 3.30 0.00
C ILE A 42 -11.67 4.34 -0.01
N ASP A 43 -10.98 4.50 1.12
CA ASP A 43 -9.89 5.47 1.22
C ASP A 43 -8.68 5.07 0.38
N PHE A 44 -8.46 3.78 0.16
CA PHE A 44 -7.33 3.32 -0.66
C PHE A 44 -7.43 3.80 -2.11
N LEU A 45 -8.64 3.88 -2.65
CA LEU A 45 -8.83 4.39 -4.00
C LEU A 45 -8.49 5.89 -4.06
N ASP A 46 -8.92 6.65 -3.05
CA ASP A 46 -8.61 8.07 -2.95
C ASP A 46 -7.10 8.30 -2.79
N ILE A 47 -6.46 7.51 -1.94
CA ILE A 47 -5.01 7.57 -1.74
C ILE A 47 -4.29 7.30 -3.07
N GLN A 48 -4.73 6.27 -3.79
CA GLN A 48 -4.16 5.93 -5.09
C GLN A 48 -4.24 7.10 -6.07
N PHE A 49 -5.40 7.72 -6.19
CA PHE A 49 -5.62 8.87 -7.07
C PHE A 49 -4.73 10.04 -6.69
N ARG A 50 -4.66 10.35 -5.41
CA ARG A 50 -3.85 11.47 -4.93
C ARG A 50 -2.37 11.24 -5.16
N MET A 51 -1.92 9.99 -5.01
CA MET A 51 -0.52 9.64 -5.29
C MET A 51 -0.21 9.75 -6.76
N GLU A 52 -1.12 9.33 -7.63
CA GLU A 52 -0.93 9.49 -9.06
C GLU A 52 -0.73 10.96 -9.44
N LYS A 53 -1.52 11.84 -8.86
CA LYS A 53 -1.39 13.28 -9.12
C LYS A 53 -0.11 13.86 -8.51
N ARG A 54 0.22 13.44 -7.30
CA ARG A 54 1.36 14.00 -6.57
C ARG A 54 2.71 13.66 -7.23
N PHE A 55 2.80 12.48 -7.82
CA PHE A 55 4.05 11.98 -8.38
C PHE A 55 4.11 12.01 -9.91
N SER A 56 3.09 12.55 -10.56
CA SER A 56 3.14 12.78 -12.01
C SER A 56 3.92 14.06 -12.32
N THR A 57 4.66 14.03 -13.42
CA THR A 57 5.38 15.20 -13.92
C THR A 57 4.88 15.52 -15.32
N PRO A 58 5.16 16.75 -15.84
CA PRO A 58 4.78 17.06 -17.22
C PRO A 58 5.40 16.11 -18.25
N GLU A 59 6.59 15.56 -17.94
CA GLU A 59 7.30 14.65 -18.85
C GLU A 59 6.84 13.21 -18.71
N LYS A 60 6.31 12.83 -17.53
CA LYS A 60 5.95 11.45 -17.28
C LYS A 60 4.75 11.37 -16.36
N ARG A 61 3.67 10.77 -16.85
CA ARG A 61 2.49 10.55 -16.06
C ARG A 61 2.66 9.28 -15.20
N PHE A 62 2.54 9.45 -13.89
CA PHE A 62 2.62 8.34 -12.95
C PHE A 62 1.23 7.72 -12.79
N LYS A 63 1.15 6.42 -12.98
CA LYS A 63 -0.12 5.70 -12.87
C LYS A 63 0.04 4.44 -12.05
N ILE A 64 -0.96 4.17 -11.20
CA ILE A 64 -1.00 2.98 -10.37
C ILE A 64 -2.13 2.09 -10.91
N GLU A 65 -1.79 0.86 -11.27
CA GLU A 65 -2.77 -0.09 -11.78
C GLU A 65 -3.63 -0.63 -10.64
N GLN A 66 -4.85 -1.03 -10.98
CA GLN A 66 -5.76 -1.63 -10.01
C GLN A 66 -5.16 -2.92 -9.43
N GLY A 67 -5.19 -3.04 -8.10
CA GLY A 67 -4.63 -4.18 -7.41
C GLY A 67 -3.13 -4.14 -7.21
N GLU A 68 -2.46 -3.14 -7.75
CA GLU A 68 -1.01 -2.98 -7.62
C GLU A 68 -0.62 -2.47 -6.24
N LEU A 69 -1.39 -1.52 -5.73
CA LEU A 69 -1.15 -0.95 -4.40
C LEU A 69 -1.81 -1.80 -3.32
N PHE A 70 -2.98 -2.34 -3.60
CA PHE A 70 -3.77 -3.08 -2.63
C PHE A 70 -4.51 -4.22 -3.33
N PRO A 71 -4.34 -5.48 -2.89
CA PRO A 71 -4.88 -6.66 -3.60
C PRO A 71 -6.35 -6.95 -3.28
N GLU A 72 -7.24 -5.99 -3.55
CA GLU A 72 -8.66 -6.14 -3.22
C GLU A 72 -9.32 -7.34 -3.91
N ASN A 73 -9.04 -7.51 -5.21
CA ASN A 73 -9.65 -8.60 -5.98
C ASN A 73 -9.22 -9.98 -5.48
N MET A 74 -7.98 -10.09 -5.02
CA MET A 74 -7.46 -11.34 -4.48
C MET A 74 -8.25 -11.77 -3.24
N LEU A 75 -8.61 -10.80 -2.40
CA LEU A 75 -9.32 -11.09 -1.15
C LEU A 75 -10.72 -11.63 -1.37
N GLN A 76 -11.28 -11.45 -2.57
CA GLN A 76 -12.61 -11.95 -2.91
C GLN A 76 -12.56 -13.27 -3.67
N ASP A 77 -11.36 -13.76 -4.00
CA ASP A 77 -11.17 -14.99 -4.77
C ASP A 77 -11.09 -16.18 -3.82
N PRO A 78 -12.02 -17.15 -3.90
CA PRO A 78 -12.00 -18.33 -3.01
C PRO A 78 -10.77 -19.22 -3.20
N ALA A 79 -10.08 -19.12 -4.32
CA ALA A 79 -8.82 -19.84 -4.53
C ALA A 79 -7.68 -19.23 -3.73
N MET A 80 -7.79 -17.94 -3.38
CA MET A 80 -6.74 -17.18 -2.68
C MET A 80 -7.01 -17.03 -1.19
N VAL A 81 -8.29 -17.05 -0.79
CA VAL A 81 -8.70 -16.88 0.60
C VAL A 81 -9.76 -17.92 0.94
N GLN A 82 -9.49 -18.74 1.97
CA GLN A 82 -10.44 -19.76 2.46
C GLN A 82 -10.52 -19.69 3.97
N ASN A 83 -11.74 -19.74 4.50
CA ASN A 83 -12.00 -19.71 5.95
C ASN A 83 -11.38 -18.50 6.63
N GLY A 84 -11.36 -17.35 5.94
CA GLY A 84 -10.80 -16.11 6.48
C GLY A 84 -9.28 -16.05 6.48
N LYS A 85 -8.61 -17.01 5.84
CA LYS A 85 -7.15 -17.08 5.78
C LYS A 85 -6.67 -17.13 4.32
N VAL A 86 -5.50 -16.55 4.08
CA VAL A 86 -4.87 -16.58 2.76
C VAL A 86 -4.29 -17.96 2.53
N THR A 87 -4.59 -18.53 1.35
CA THR A 87 -4.07 -19.85 0.96
C THR A 87 -2.62 -19.76 0.49
N ASP A 88 -1.98 -20.91 0.26
CA ASP A 88 -0.62 -20.94 -0.30
C ASP A 88 -0.57 -20.21 -1.65
N ALA A 89 -1.59 -20.40 -2.49
CA ALA A 89 -1.69 -19.70 -3.77
C ALA A 89 -1.81 -18.19 -3.56
N GLY A 90 -2.60 -17.76 -2.55
CA GLY A 90 -2.73 -16.37 -2.19
C GLY A 90 -1.42 -15.77 -1.70
N MET A 91 -0.67 -16.51 -0.88
CA MET A 91 0.64 -16.05 -0.40
C MET A 91 1.62 -15.86 -1.55
N ALA A 92 1.64 -16.81 -2.50
CA ALA A 92 2.51 -16.70 -3.67
C ALA A 92 2.16 -15.46 -4.49
N LEU A 93 0.87 -15.18 -4.66
CA LEU A 93 0.41 -14.00 -5.39
C LEU A 93 0.80 -12.71 -4.66
N LEU A 94 0.63 -12.65 -3.34
CA LEU A 94 1.04 -11.48 -2.55
C LEU A 94 2.52 -11.18 -2.71
N ARG A 95 3.36 -12.21 -2.63
CA ARG A 95 4.80 -12.03 -2.78
C ARG A 95 5.19 -11.56 -4.18
N GLN A 96 4.45 -12.03 -5.18
CA GLN A 96 4.68 -11.63 -6.57
C GLN A 96 4.25 -10.18 -6.83
N LYS A 97 3.08 -9.79 -6.31
CA LYS A 97 2.51 -8.46 -6.54
C LYS A 97 3.13 -7.39 -5.66
N LEU A 98 3.52 -7.75 -4.45
CA LEU A 98 4.00 -6.82 -3.43
C LEU A 98 5.37 -7.25 -2.91
N PRO A 99 6.38 -7.35 -3.78
CA PRO A 99 7.70 -7.85 -3.36
C PRO A 99 8.45 -6.92 -2.41
N HIS A 100 7.98 -5.69 -2.24
CA HIS A 100 8.56 -4.73 -1.31
C HIS A 100 8.11 -4.96 0.13
N ILE A 101 7.10 -5.81 0.35
CA ILE A 101 6.57 -6.10 1.69
C ILE A 101 7.12 -7.43 2.19
N ASP A 102 7.52 -7.44 3.46
CA ASP A 102 7.94 -8.65 4.13
C ASP A 102 6.72 -9.36 4.73
N PHE A 103 6.36 -10.50 4.17
CA PHE A 103 5.21 -11.27 4.62
C PHE A 103 5.57 -12.38 5.61
N SER A 104 6.82 -12.45 6.08
CA SER A 104 7.23 -13.58 6.92
C SER A 104 6.42 -13.70 8.21
N THR A 105 6.11 -12.57 8.85
CA THR A 105 5.27 -12.57 10.05
C THR A 105 3.83 -12.92 9.72
N PHE A 106 3.30 -12.36 8.64
CA PHE A 106 1.94 -12.63 8.20
C PHE A 106 1.75 -14.09 7.81
N ASP A 107 2.76 -14.71 7.19
CA ASP A 107 2.70 -16.11 6.76
C ASP A 107 2.42 -17.06 7.93
N GLY A 108 2.84 -16.71 9.12
CA GLY A 108 2.54 -17.51 10.32
C GLY A 108 1.09 -17.43 10.77
N ASP A 109 0.39 -16.39 10.40
CA ASP A 109 -1.02 -16.14 10.77
C ASP A 109 -1.97 -16.35 9.61
N ARG A 110 -1.72 -15.70 8.48
CA ARG A 110 -2.50 -15.70 7.23
C ARG A 110 -3.94 -15.21 7.35
N ASN A 111 -4.35 -14.71 8.51
CA ASN A 111 -5.69 -14.19 8.71
C ASN A 111 -5.87 -12.88 7.93
N VAL A 112 -6.92 -12.79 7.09
CA VAL A 112 -7.15 -11.60 6.25
C VAL A 112 -7.27 -10.32 7.07
N LYS A 113 -7.74 -10.42 8.32
CA LYS A 113 -7.81 -9.25 9.21
C LYS A 113 -6.42 -8.73 9.55
N SER A 114 -5.44 -9.61 9.65
CA SER A 114 -4.05 -9.23 9.95
C SER A 114 -3.31 -8.73 8.71
N LEU A 115 -3.84 -8.98 7.53
CA LEU A 115 -3.20 -8.53 6.28
C LEU A 115 -3.04 -7.02 6.25
N SER A 116 -4.02 -6.28 6.78
CA SER A 116 -3.95 -4.82 6.80
C SER A 116 -2.74 -4.29 7.59
N ASP A 117 -2.22 -5.07 8.53
CA ASP A 117 -1.09 -4.65 9.36
C ASP A 117 0.24 -4.61 8.58
N VAL A 118 0.32 -5.25 7.42
CA VAL A 118 1.54 -5.19 6.60
C VAL A 118 1.58 -3.92 5.73
N PHE A 119 0.45 -3.23 5.59
CA PHE A 119 0.38 -1.99 4.80
C PHE A 119 0.63 -0.79 5.71
N THR A 120 1.89 -0.37 5.77
CA THR A 120 2.34 0.75 6.59
C THR A 120 2.72 1.93 5.69
N VAL A 121 2.95 3.08 6.31
CA VAL A 121 3.47 4.25 5.59
C VAL A 121 4.79 3.89 4.89
N LYS A 122 5.66 3.17 5.59
CA LYS A 122 6.94 2.72 5.02
C LYS A 122 6.71 1.85 3.78
N SER A 123 5.73 0.94 3.81
CA SER A 123 5.47 0.07 2.66
C SER A 123 4.98 0.87 1.45
N LEU A 124 4.19 1.93 1.67
CA LEU A 124 3.81 2.83 0.59
C LEU A 124 5.02 3.52 -0.02
N CYS A 125 5.92 4.01 0.83
CA CYS A 125 7.13 4.67 0.36
C CYS A 125 8.02 3.70 -0.42
N ASP A 126 8.16 2.48 0.07
CA ASP A 126 8.93 1.43 -0.62
C ASP A 126 8.33 1.12 -1.99
N PHE A 127 7.01 1.02 -2.06
CA PHE A 127 6.30 0.78 -3.32
C PHE A 127 6.57 1.90 -4.33
N LEU A 128 6.44 3.15 -3.88
CA LEU A 128 6.66 4.31 -4.74
C LEU A 128 8.10 4.41 -5.21
N GLU A 129 9.05 4.21 -4.31
CA GLU A 129 10.48 4.25 -4.66
C GLU A 129 10.80 3.24 -5.75
N ARG A 130 10.28 2.03 -5.60
CA ARG A 130 10.49 0.98 -6.58
C ARG A 130 9.82 1.31 -7.92
N LYS A 131 8.58 1.78 -7.88
CA LYS A 131 7.82 2.07 -9.09
C LYS A 131 8.38 3.30 -9.83
N LEU A 132 8.78 4.32 -9.10
CA LEU A 132 9.31 5.55 -9.69
C LEU A 132 10.74 5.38 -10.22
N ALA A 133 11.44 4.35 -9.79
CA ALA A 133 12.80 4.06 -10.26
C ALA A 133 12.82 3.45 -11.66
N LYS A 134 11.70 3.04 -12.17
CA LYS A 134 11.59 2.43 -13.51
C LYS A 134 11.42 3.47 -14.60
#